data_1c90a9856dc4b33efe09cee6425163b3
#
_entry.id   1c90a9856dc4b33efe09cee6425163b3
#
_cell.length_a   1.000
_cell.length_b   1.000
_cell.length_c   1.000
_cell.angle_alpha   90.00
_cell.angle_beta   90.00
_cell.angle_gamma   90.00
#
_symmetry.space_group_name_H-M   'P 1'
#
loop_
_entity.id
_entity.type
_entity.pdbx_description
1 polymer ?
#
loop_
_entity_poly.entity_id
_entity_poly.type
_entity_poly.pdbx_seq_one_letter_code
_entity_poly.pdbx_strand_id
1 'polypeptide(L)'
;MKLFSFLLSFGCLWAMAPAEPLKPGAPVDASKIVFDLRAWQDAKLSLQLIPWEGRNLSFLTTDDKLDPAMVTHFVACLDKGWETYADLTGRKPSPFKNLNGKPTVTAVPPGNLTCGAGCGYVGATGVELALFYDRDVAEWKMDPLSFPHYGFYELGRNFYTFGDRHSCFITGYAVFMRYVCMDAVGAHDLELDLRKHIERMEEVYANSSAPFLRTFTMLDGLDEKAARLKDAKGNDLPTCDQPVMYATAMLKLRKDYGGDVWVKKFFSALAKCPEIKPTDKASAQRQCLAWLICSSHAAGRDLTPIFCDRWRMELDKAQRDWFKKRDWSDADFDFDKLLK
;
A
#
# COMPACT_ATOMS: atom_id res chain seq x y z
N MET A 1 -38.37 -30.43 13.82
CA MET A 1 -38.19 -29.78 12.52
C MET A 1 -37.94 -28.31 12.75
N LYS A 2 -36.69 -27.84 12.67
CA LYS A 2 -36.35 -26.41 12.75
C LYS A 2 -35.94 -25.97 11.35
N LEU A 3 -36.74 -25.11 10.72
CA LEU A 3 -36.43 -24.47 9.46
C LEU A 3 -35.26 -23.47 9.70
N PHE A 4 -34.17 -23.70 9.04
CA PHE A 4 -33.08 -22.72 8.89
C PHE A 4 -33.42 -21.80 7.70
N SER A 5 -33.79 -20.55 7.99
CA SER A 5 -33.92 -19.50 6.98
C SER A 5 -32.52 -19.04 6.56
N PHE A 6 -32.13 -19.37 5.35
CA PHE A 6 -30.95 -18.79 4.67
C PHE A 6 -31.34 -17.40 4.16
N LEU A 7 -30.88 -16.35 4.82
CA LEU A 7 -30.92 -14.99 4.30
C LEU A 7 -29.77 -14.85 3.28
N LEU A 8 -30.10 -14.95 2.00
CA LEU A 8 -29.25 -14.53 0.90
C LEU A 8 -29.21 -13.00 0.92
N SER A 9 -28.10 -12.43 1.41
CA SER A 9 -27.81 -11.01 1.22
C SER A 9 -27.40 -10.79 -0.25
N PHE A 10 -28.36 -10.37 -1.05
CA PHE A 10 -28.10 -9.80 -2.37
C PHE A 10 -27.33 -8.47 -2.15
N GLY A 11 -26.02 -8.52 -2.35
CA GLY A 11 -25.23 -7.31 -2.50
C GLY A 11 -25.72 -6.56 -3.74
N CYS A 12 -26.44 -5.46 -3.52
CA CYS A 12 -26.75 -4.53 -4.59
C CYS A 12 -25.43 -4.01 -5.17
N LEU A 13 -25.03 -4.52 -6.31
CA LEU A 13 -24.12 -3.84 -7.22
C LEU A 13 -24.82 -2.54 -7.62
N TRP A 14 -24.50 -1.47 -6.93
CA TRP A 14 -24.81 -0.13 -7.39
C TRP A 14 -23.95 0.09 -8.64
N ALA A 15 -24.55 -0.12 -9.81
CA ALA A 15 -24.00 0.40 -11.05
C ALA A 15 -23.97 1.93 -10.87
N MET A 16 -22.78 2.47 -10.62
CA MET A 16 -22.60 3.92 -10.65
C MET A 16 -23.05 4.41 -12.02
N ALA A 17 -24.03 5.32 -12.04
CA ALA A 17 -24.38 6.01 -13.26
C ALA A 17 -23.09 6.59 -13.86
N PRO A 18 -22.88 6.50 -15.20
CA PRO A 18 -21.67 7.04 -15.80
C PRO A 18 -21.54 8.51 -15.40
N ALA A 19 -20.45 8.82 -14.69
CA ALA A 19 -20.13 10.21 -14.37
C ALA A 19 -19.94 10.98 -15.70
N GLU A 20 -20.36 12.24 -15.74
CA GLU A 20 -20.04 13.07 -16.90
C GLU A 20 -18.51 13.06 -17.11
N PRO A 21 -18.06 12.89 -18.37
CA PRO A 21 -16.64 12.92 -18.67
C PRO A 21 -15.97 14.20 -18.18
N LEU A 22 -14.84 14.07 -17.49
CA LEU A 22 -14.04 15.21 -17.06
C LEU A 22 -13.61 16.03 -18.28
N LYS A 23 -13.51 17.34 -18.07
CA LYS A 23 -12.98 18.25 -19.07
C LYS A 23 -11.60 18.75 -18.63
N PRO A 24 -10.66 18.91 -19.58
CA PRO A 24 -9.38 19.52 -19.27
C PRO A 24 -9.57 20.96 -18.81
N GLY A 25 -8.89 21.32 -17.73
CA GLY A 25 -8.82 22.70 -17.27
C GLY A 25 -7.86 23.55 -18.11
N ALA A 26 -7.80 24.85 -17.84
CA ALA A 26 -6.77 25.71 -18.43
C ALA A 26 -5.36 25.27 -17.98
N PRO A 27 -4.35 25.35 -18.85
CA PRO A 27 -2.97 25.02 -18.50
C PRO A 27 -2.49 25.78 -17.26
N VAL A 28 -1.78 25.10 -16.38
CA VAL A 28 -1.22 25.64 -15.14
C VAL A 28 0.30 25.52 -15.13
N ASP A 29 0.97 26.49 -14.52
CA ASP A 29 2.41 26.39 -14.27
C ASP A 29 2.70 25.33 -13.19
N ALA A 30 3.33 24.24 -13.58
CA ALA A 30 3.68 23.11 -12.73
C ALA A 30 5.08 23.20 -12.14
N SER A 31 5.80 24.30 -12.26
CA SER A 31 7.19 24.44 -11.77
C SER A 31 7.35 24.15 -10.28
N LYS A 32 6.31 24.38 -9.47
CA LYS A 32 6.29 24.07 -8.04
C LYS A 32 5.75 22.68 -7.72
N ILE A 33 5.20 21.99 -8.72
CA ILE A 33 4.51 20.71 -8.56
C ILE A 33 5.43 19.55 -8.93
N VAL A 34 6.13 19.65 -10.07
CA VAL A 34 7.06 18.60 -10.51
C VAL A 34 8.17 18.36 -9.50
N PHE A 35 8.63 17.11 -9.41
CA PHE A 35 9.59 16.71 -8.37
C PHE A 35 10.99 17.22 -8.68
N ASP A 36 11.46 17.03 -9.91
CA ASP A 36 12.75 17.53 -10.38
C ASP A 36 12.57 18.54 -11.51
N LEU A 37 12.41 19.80 -11.12
CA LEU A 37 12.26 20.92 -12.06
C LEU A 37 13.43 21.01 -13.06
N ARG A 38 14.66 20.71 -12.60
CA ARG A 38 15.83 20.79 -13.45
C ARG A 38 15.80 19.70 -14.51
N ALA A 39 15.47 18.47 -14.16
CA ALA A 39 15.33 17.38 -15.13
C ALA A 39 14.30 17.71 -16.22
N TRP A 40 13.15 18.31 -15.85
CA TRP A 40 12.15 18.77 -16.82
C TRP A 40 12.69 19.85 -17.76
N GLN A 41 13.44 20.83 -17.22
CA GLN A 41 14.04 21.91 -18.02
C GLN A 41 15.15 21.38 -18.95
N ASP A 42 16.02 20.51 -18.46
CA ASP A 42 17.09 19.89 -19.26
C ASP A 42 16.51 19.04 -20.40
N ALA A 43 15.38 18.38 -20.17
CA ALA A 43 14.61 17.63 -21.17
C ALA A 43 13.78 18.53 -22.10
N LYS A 44 13.78 19.87 -21.90
CA LYS A 44 13.01 20.86 -22.67
C LYS A 44 11.50 20.57 -22.70
N LEU A 45 10.94 20.02 -21.65
CA LEU A 45 9.55 19.71 -21.52
C LEU A 45 8.76 20.94 -21.05
N SER A 46 7.49 21.03 -21.51
CA SER A 46 6.59 22.07 -21.05
C SER A 46 6.28 21.90 -19.56
N LEU A 47 6.35 23.00 -18.83
CA LEU A 47 5.86 23.09 -17.45
C LEU A 47 4.40 23.59 -17.37
N GLN A 48 3.77 23.87 -18.53
CA GLN A 48 2.34 24.15 -18.62
C GLN A 48 1.61 22.81 -18.73
N LEU A 49 1.06 22.35 -17.60
CA LEU A 49 0.34 21.08 -17.51
C LEU A 49 -1.16 21.31 -17.48
N ILE A 50 -1.89 20.36 -18.00
CA ILE A 50 -3.35 20.35 -18.09
C ILE A 50 -3.92 19.67 -16.85
N PRO A 51 -4.69 20.36 -15.98
CA PRO A 51 -5.33 19.76 -14.84
C PRO A 51 -6.66 19.09 -15.22
N TRP A 52 -6.88 17.91 -14.67
CA TRP A 52 -8.14 17.18 -14.68
C TRP A 52 -8.59 17.06 -13.22
N GLU A 53 -9.61 17.81 -12.88
CA GLU A 53 -10.03 18.00 -11.50
C GLU A 53 -10.91 16.83 -11.02
N GLY A 54 -10.36 15.97 -10.18
CA GLY A 54 -11.12 14.98 -9.41
C GLY A 54 -11.77 15.60 -8.18
N ARG A 55 -12.47 14.78 -7.41
CA ARG A 55 -13.08 15.20 -6.15
C ARG A 55 -12.04 15.49 -5.07
N ASN A 56 -11.06 14.60 -4.91
CA ASN A 56 -10.06 14.64 -3.85
C ASN A 56 -8.68 15.08 -4.32
N LEU A 57 -8.39 14.96 -5.60
CA LEU A 57 -7.07 15.26 -6.17
C LEU A 57 -7.17 15.90 -7.55
N SER A 58 -6.06 16.49 -8.02
CA SER A 58 -5.90 17.01 -9.37
C SER A 58 -4.91 16.12 -10.12
N PHE A 59 -5.35 15.55 -11.23
CA PHE A 59 -4.49 14.80 -12.14
C PHE A 59 -3.94 15.74 -13.21
N LEU A 60 -2.62 15.75 -13.41
CA LEU A 60 -1.95 16.69 -14.32
C LEU A 60 -1.32 15.93 -15.49
N THR A 61 -1.56 16.42 -16.70
CA THR A 61 -1.03 15.80 -17.93
C THR A 61 -0.34 16.84 -18.83
N THR A 62 0.53 16.38 -19.72
CA THR A 62 1.18 17.21 -20.75
C THR A 62 0.32 17.33 -22.02
N ASP A 63 -0.72 16.50 -22.16
CA ASP A 63 -1.58 16.42 -23.34
C ASP A 63 -3.04 16.66 -22.93
N ASP A 64 -3.74 17.53 -23.69
CA ASP A 64 -5.15 17.83 -23.56
C ASP A 64 -6.04 16.98 -24.50
N LYS A 65 -5.42 16.19 -25.39
CA LYS A 65 -6.10 15.33 -26.38
C LYS A 65 -6.33 13.91 -25.92
N LEU A 66 -6.12 13.67 -24.62
CA LEU A 66 -6.45 12.37 -24.02
C LEU A 66 -7.94 12.07 -24.11
N ASP A 67 -8.29 10.80 -24.21
CA ASP A 67 -9.69 10.39 -24.17
C ASP A 67 -10.33 10.80 -22.82
N PRO A 68 -11.34 11.68 -22.80
CA PRO A 68 -11.97 12.12 -21.57
C PRO A 68 -12.59 10.99 -20.74
N ALA A 69 -13.07 9.92 -21.38
CA ALA A 69 -13.63 8.77 -20.67
C ALA A 69 -12.53 8.02 -19.91
N MET A 70 -11.37 7.83 -20.56
CA MET A 70 -10.19 7.24 -19.91
C MET A 70 -9.73 8.05 -18.71
N VAL A 71 -9.55 9.36 -18.88
CA VAL A 71 -9.09 10.23 -17.78
C VAL A 71 -10.10 10.26 -16.65
N THR A 72 -11.41 10.28 -16.97
CA THR A 72 -12.48 10.23 -15.98
C THR A 72 -12.42 8.95 -15.16
N HIS A 73 -12.27 7.80 -15.80
CA HIS A 73 -12.10 6.53 -15.12
C HIS A 73 -10.84 6.51 -14.23
N PHE A 74 -9.71 6.98 -14.78
CA PHE A 74 -8.44 7.00 -14.07
C PHE A 74 -8.49 7.89 -12.81
N VAL A 75 -9.03 9.10 -12.94
CA VAL A 75 -9.21 10.03 -11.82
C VAL A 75 -10.22 9.51 -10.81
N ALA A 76 -11.31 8.87 -11.24
CA ALA A 76 -12.28 8.25 -10.32
C ALA A 76 -11.65 7.12 -9.50
N CYS A 77 -10.81 6.29 -10.10
CA CYS A 77 -10.04 5.26 -9.39
C CYS A 77 -9.09 5.88 -8.36
N LEU A 78 -8.34 6.92 -8.74
CA LEU A 78 -7.44 7.63 -7.82
C LEU A 78 -8.20 8.28 -6.66
N ASP A 79 -9.32 8.94 -6.92
CA ASP A 79 -10.19 9.55 -5.90
C ASP A 79 -10.69 8.49 -4.91
N LYS A 80 -11.15 7.35 -5.43
CA LYS A 80 -11.61 6.24 -4.59
C LYS A 80 -10.48 5.61 -3.79
N GLY A 81 -9.28 5.48 -4.40
CA GLY A 81 -8.08 5.06 -3.70
C GLY A 81 -7.71 6.02 -2.56
N TRP A 82 -7.75 7.32 -2.81
CA TRP A 82 -7.54 8.35 -1.79
C TRP A 82 -8.48 8.19 -0.60
N GLU A 83 -9.79 8.00 -0.85
CA GLU A 83 -10.79 7.77 0.19
C GLU A 83 -10.53 6.48 0.97
N THR A 84 -10.16 5.42 0.26
CA THR A 84 -9.83 4.13 0.86
C THR A 84 -8.63 4.26 1.80
N TYR A 85 -7.56 4.95 1.37
CA TYR A 85 -6.42 5.24 2.22
C TYR A 85 -6.81 6.06 3.45
N ALA A 86 -7.56 7.15 3.25
CA ALA A 86 -7.97 8.04 4.35
C ALA A 86 -8.85 7.31 5.37
N ASP A 87 -9.79 6.49 4.91
CA ASP A 87 -10.69 5.72 5.78
C ASP A 87 -9.95 4.63 6.55
N LEU A 88 -9.14 3.82 5.86
CA LEU A 88 -8.50 2.65 6.48
C LEU A 88 -7.33 3.02 7.38
N THR A 89 -6.57 4.05 7.02
CA THR A 89 -5.40 4.47 7.83
C THR A 89 -5.76 5.48 8.91
N GLY A 90 -6.88 6.19 8.76
CA GLY A 90 -7.22 7.34 9.60
C GLY A 90 -6.23 8.51 9.47
N ARG A 91 -5.42 8.55 8.39
CA ARG A 91 -4.34 9.51 8.20
C ARG A 91 -4.64 10.46 7.05
N LYS A 92 -4.00 11.63 7.12
CA LYS A 92 -3.97 12.60 6.03
C LYS A 92 -2.50 12.97 5.78
N PRO A 93 -2.06 12.93 4.51
CA PRO A 93 -0.72 13.40 4.13
C PRO A 93 -0.55 14.89 4.47
N SER A 94 0.66 15.28 4.80
CA SER A 94 1.00 16.71 4.92
C SER A 94 0.91 17.38 3.55
N PRO A 95 0.34 18.60 3.42
CA PRO A 95 0.29 19.31 2.15
C PRO A 95 1.69 19.65 1.65
N PHE A 96 2.02 19.24 0.40
CA PHE A 96 3.30 19.57 -0.24
C PHE A 96 3.12 19.91 -1.71
N LYS A 97 2.84 18.93 -2.58
CA LYS A 97 2.56 19.17 -4.00
C LYS A 97 1.05 19.24 -4.19
N ASN A 98 0.54 20.44 -4.21
CA ASN A 98 -0.90 20.69 -4.32
C ASN A 98 -1.21 21.72 -5.41
N LEU A 99 -2.34 21.55 -6.06
CA LEU A 99 -2.95 22.53 -6.97
C LEU A 99 -4.33 22.91 -6.42
N ASN A 100 -4.60 24.19 -6.23
CA ASN A 100 -5.88 24.71 -5.71
C ASN A 100 -6.36 24.00 -4.41
N GLY A 101 -5.40 23.66 -3.54
CA GLY A 101 -5.70 22.97 -2.28
C GLY A 101 -5.87 21.44 -2.40
N LYS A 102 -5.85 20.88 -3.60
CA LYS A 102 -5.92 19.43 -3.83
C LYS A 102 -4.53 18.82 -4.05
N PRO A 103 -4.26 17.61 -3.54
CA PRO A 103 -3.08 16.84 -3.88
C PRO A 103 -2.92 16.65 -5.38
N THR A 104 -1.69 16.63 -5.87
CA THR A 104 -1.43 16.40 -7.29
C THR A 104 -0.91 15.00 -7.57
N VAL A 105 -1.39 14.42 -8.65
CA VAL A 105 -0.83 13.24 -9.33
C VAL A 105 -0.46 13.68 -10.74
N THR A 106 0.82 13.64 -11.08
CA THR A 106 1.33 14.14 -12.36
C THR A 106 1.75 12.97 -13.24
N ALA A 107 1.16 12.85 -14.42
CA ALA A 107 1.67 11.98 -15.47
C ALA A 107 2.93 12.64 -16.06
N VAL A 108 4.09 12.00 -15.88
CA VAL A 108 5.34 12.49 -16.45
C VAL A 108 5.61 11.83 -17.80
N PRO A 109 6.13 12.56 -18.78
CA PRO A 109 6.52 11.96 -20.05
C PRO A 109 7.61 10.90 -19.86
N PRO A 110 7.80 10.00 -20.83
CA PRO A 110 8.85 9.00 -20.78
C PRO A 110 10.22 9.62 -20.56
N GLY A 111 11.05 8.96 -19.77
CA GLY A 111 12.39 9.41 -19.45
C GLY A 111 12.69 9.30 -17.94
N ASN A 112 13.92 9.59 -17.56
CA ASN A 112 14.38 9.53 -16.16
C ASN A 112 13.97 10.78 -15.35
N LEU A 113 12.71 11.20 -15.45
CA LEU A 113 12.21 12.40 -14.79
C LEU A 113 11.73 12.14 -13.35
N THR A 114 11.45 10.89 -13.03
CA THR A 114 11.00 10.47 -11.71
C THR A 114 11.64 9.13 -11.31
N CYS A 115 11.38 8.64 -10.10
CA CYS A 115 12.00 7.42 -9.59
C CYS A 115 11.26 6.16 -10.09
N GLY A 116 11.82 5.47 -11.09
CA GLY A 116 11.28 4.21 -11.62
C GLY A 116 9.95 4.38 -12.36
N ALA A 117 8.98 3.51 -12.09
CA ALA A 117 7.65 3.55 -12.69
C ALA A 117 6.79 4.73 -12.20
N GLY A 118 7.12 5.25 -11.03
CA GLY A 118 6.48 6.39 -10.38
C GLY A 118 7.21 6.78 -9.11
N CYS A 119 6.80 7.87 -8.52
CA CYS A 119 7.34 8.37 -7.26
C CYS A 119 6.25 9.06 -6.43
N GLY A 120 6.08 8.63 -5.16
CA GLY A 120 5.20 9.27 -4.19
C GLY A 120 5.99 9.75 -2.98
N TYR A 121 5.71 10.95 -2.48
CA TYR A 121 6.31 11.44 -1.23
C TYR A 121 5.80 10.63 -0.04
N VAL A 122 6.71 10.27 0.87
CA VAL A 122 6.34 9.56 2.10
C VAL A 122 5.77 10.57 3.10
N GLY A 123 4.49 10.41 3.46
CA GLY A 123 3.80 11.23 4.46
C GLY A 123 3.39 12.63 3.98
N ALA A 124 3.60 12.96 2.71
CA ALA A 124 3.23 14.24 2.12
C ALA A 124 2.57 14.06 0.75
N THR A 125 1.75 15.03 0.32
CA THR A 125 1.07 14.99 -0.96
C THR A 125 2.05 15.18 -2.12
N GLY A 126 1.75 14.52 -3.23
CA GLY A 126 2.48 14.57 -4.49
C GLY A 126 2.84 13.18 -4.99
N VAL A 127 2.48 12.91 -6.22
CA VAL A 127 2.78 11.66 -6.94
C VAL A 127 3.17 12.01 -8.37
N GLU A 128 4.15 11.31 -8.90
CA GLU A 128 4.48 11.29 -10.32
C GLU A 128 4.37 9.87 -10.87
N LEU A 129 3.77 9.72 -12.08
CA LEU A 129 3.54 8.45 -12.75
C LEU A 129 4.25 8.46 -14.11
N ALA A 130 5.31 7.66 -14.26
CA ALA A 130 6.13 7.64 -15.47
C ALA A 130 5.61 6.71 -16.58
N LEU A 131 4.73 5.76 -16.25
CA LEU A 131 4.25 4.77 -17.22
C LEU A 131 2.90 5.15 -17.85
N PHE A 132 2.33 6.29 -17.50
CA PHE A 132 0.99 6.67 -17.90
C PHE A 132 0.81 6.71 -19.42
N TYR A 133 1.68 7.44 -20.15
CA TYR A 133 1.54 7.60 -21.60
C TYR A 133 1.86 6.35 -22.39
N ASP A 134 2.91 5.61 -21.98
CA ASP A 134 3.41 4.46 -22.75
C ASP A 134 2.62 3.19 -22.46
N ARG A 135 2.25 2.96 -21.20
CA ARG A 135 1.63 1.73 -20.74
C ARG A 135 0.16 1.90 -20.42
N ASP A 136 -0.19 2.79 -19.49
CA ASP A 136 -1.53 2.84 -18.91
C ASP A 136 -2.58 3.26 -19.96
N VAL A 137 -2.24 4.18 -20.85
CA VAL A 137 -3.09 4.57 -22.00
C VAL A 137 -3.33 3.40 -22.96
N ALA A 138 -2.30 2.57 -23.21
CA ALA A 138 -2.43 1.40 -24.08
C ALA A 138 -3.25 0.29 -23.40
N GLU A 139 -3.02 0.05 -22.12
CA GLU A 139 -3.75 -0.93 -21.32
C GLU A 139 -5.24 -0.58 -21.24
N TRP A 140 -5.57 0.69 -20.98
CA TRP A 140 -6.96 1.15 -20.97
C TRP A 140 -7.66 0.94 -22.32
N LYS A 141 -6.97 1.12 -23.43
CA LYS A 141 -7.54 0.86 -24.76
C LYS A 141 -7.89 -0.60 -24.98
N MET A 142 -7.15 -1.51 -24.35
CA MET A 142 -7.43 -2.95 -24.39
C MET A 142 -8.55 -3.33 -23.41
N ASP A 143 -8.56 -2.74 -22.22
CA ASP A 143 -9.56 -2.96 -21.19
C ASP A 143 -9.94 -1.64 -20.50
N PRO A 144 -11.07 -0.99 -20.91
CA PRO A 144 -11.52 0.28 -20.33
C PRO A 144 -11.90 0.23 -18.84
N LEU A 145 -11.91 -0.93 -18.22
CA LEU A 145 -12.13 -1.10 -16.78
C LEU A 145 -10.83 -1.32 -16.01
N SER A 146 -9.70 -1.36 -16.70
CA SER A 146 -8.40 -1.55 -16.07
C SER A 146 -7.94 -0.30 -15.33
N PHE A 147 -7.14 -0.54 -14.27
CA PHE A 147 -6.38 0.50 -13.57
C PHE A 147 -5.03 -0.07 -13.14
N PRO A 148 -3.92 0.65 -13.37
CA PRO A 148 -2.59 0.17 -13.00
C PRO A 148 -2.40 0.25 -11.49
N HIS A 149 -2.23 -0.90 -10.83
CA HIS A 149 -2.10 -0.98 -9.38
C HIS A 149 -0.93 -0.14 -8.82
N TYR A 150 0.13 0.13 -9.62
CA TYR A 150 1.26 0.95 -9.16
C TYR A 150 0.85 2.40 -8.88
N GLY A 151 -0.20 2.92 -9.51
CA GLY A 151 -0.76 4.23 -9.17
C GLY A 151 -1.21 4.29 -7.70
N PHE A 152 -1.81 3.21 -7.19
CA PHE A 152 -2.12 3.12 -5.77
C PHE A 152 -0.89 2.91 -4.89
N TYR A 153 0.11 2.18 -5.36
CA TYR A 153 1.37 2.03 -4.64
C TYR A 153 2.02 3.40 -4.36
N GLU A 154 2.12 4.26 -5.35
CA GLU A 154 2.70 5.61 -5.19
C GLU A 154 1.81 6.52 -4.35
N LEU A 155 0.50 6.48 -4.55
CA LEU A 155 -0.46 7.24 -3.75
C LEU A 155 -0.39 6.82 -2.27
N GLY A 156 -0.21 5.53 -2.00
CA GLY A 156 -0.10 4.98 -0.65
C GLY A 156 1.06 5.56 0.13
N ARG A 157 2.18 5.82 -0.51
CA ARG A 157 3.34 6.43 0.15
C ARG A 157 2.99 7.77 0.80
N ASN A 158 2.09 8.55 0.20
CA ASN A 158 1.63 9.80 0.79
C ASN A 158 0.97 9.59 2.16
N PHE A 159 0.28 8.49 2.38
CA PHE A 159 -0.44 8.18 3.62
C PHE A 159 0.43 7.53 4.71
N TYR A 160 1.69 7.19 4.41
CA TYR A 160 2.55 6.56 5.39
C TYR A 160 3.12 7.59 6.38
N THR A 161 2.41 7.77 7.48
CA THR A 161 2.78 8.72 8.56
C THR A 161 2.95 8.02 9.91
N PHE A 162 3.22 6.70 9.90
CA PHE A 162 3.41 5.90 11.10
C PHE A 162 4.85 6.00 11.62
N GLY A 163 5.03 5.68 12.90
CA GLY A 163 6.33 5.80 13.58
C GLY A 163 7.39 4.82 13.12
N ASP A 164 6.99 3.68 12.55
CA ASP A 164 7.88 2.64 12.05
C ASP A 164 8.47 2.96 10.66
N ARG A 165 9.29 4.01 10.58
CA ARG A 165 9.83 4.53 9.31
C ARG A 165 10.90 3.66 8.66
N HIS A 166 10.80 2.36 8.77
CA HIS A 166 11.72 1.45 8.10
C HIS A 166 11.27 1.19 6.65
N SER A 167 12.22 1.14 5.69
CA SER A 167 11.92 1.02 4.26
C SER A 167 11.11 -0.24 3.92
N CYS A 168 11.34 -1.35 4.62
CA CYS A 168 10.57 -2.58 4.46
C CYS A 168 9.07 -2.37 4.71
N PHE A 169 8.74 -1.71 5.83
CA PHE A 169 7.35 -1.48 6.19
C PHE A 169 6.69 -0.41 5.32
N ILE A 170 7.41 0.68 4.98
CA ILE A 170 6.91 1.71 4.06
C ILE A 170 6.59 1.11 2.69
N THR A 171 7.54 0.38 2.11
CA THR A 171 7.38 -0.25 0.80
C THR A 171 6.39 -1.41 0.85
N GLY A 172 6.46 -2.25 1.89
CA GLY A 172 5.54 -3.37 2.10
C GLY A 172 4.11 -2.91 2.32
N TYR A 173 3.91 -1.81 3.05
CA TYR A 173 2.61 -1.16 3.18
C TYR A 173 2.07 -0.72 1.80
N ALA A 174 2.89 -0.07 0.99
CA ALA A 174 2.48 0.39 -0.34
C ALA A 174 2.10 -0.80 -1.25
N VAL A 175 2.85 -1.92 -1.18
CA VAL A 175 2.52 -3.17 -1.89
C VAL A 175 1.23 -3.80 -1.35
N PHE A 176 1.02 -3.84 -0.04
CA PHE A 176 -0.21 -4.37 0.57
C PHE A 176 -1.43 -3.52 0.19
N MET A 177 -1.35 -2.22 0.45
CA MET A 177 -2.49 -1.32 0.29
C MET A 177 -2.89 -1.10 -1.17
N ARG A 178 -1.97 -1.23 -2.14
CA ARG A 178 -2.36 -1.14 -3.56
C ARG A 178 -3.41 -2.19 -3.93
N TYR A 179 -3.30 -3.42 -3.41
CA TYR A 179 -4.29 -4.47 -3.65
C TYR A 179 -5.59 -4.25 -2.88
N VAL A 180 -5.50 -3.68 -1.68
CA VAL A 180 -6.69 -3.25 -0.93
C VAL A 180 -7.46 -2.18 -1.71
N CYS A 181 -6.76 -1.20 -2.30
CA CYS A 181 -7.38 -0.18 -3.14
C CYS A 181 -7.94 -0.76 -4.45
N MET A 182 -7.23 -1.69 -5.12
CA MET A 182 -7.75 -2.39 -6.30
C MET A 182 -9.09 -3.08 -5.99
N ASP A 183 -9.18 -3.79 -4.84
CA ASP A 183 -10.43 -4.40 -4.40
C ASP A 183 -11.55 -3.36 -4.15
N ALA A 184 -11.20 -2.22 -3.55
CA ALA A 184 -12.16 -1.18 -3.20
C ALA A 184 -12.71 -0.41 -4.42
N VAL A 185 -11.90 -0.23 -5.47
CA VAL A 185 -12.34 0.44 -6.70
C VAL A 185 -13.04 -0.52 -7.65
N GLY A 186 -12.77 -1.82 -7.55
CA GLY A 186 -13.32 -2.84 -8.45
C GLY A 186 -12.79 -2.75 -9.88
N ALA A 187 -11.63 -2.11 -10.08
CA ALA A 187 -10.97 -2.04 -11.37
C ALA A 187 -10.28 -3.37 -11.71
N HIS A 188 -10.14 -3.64 -13.02
CA HIS A 188 -9.41 -4.83 -13.46
C HIS A 188 -7.90 -4.62 -13.28
N ASP A 189 -7.25 -5.58 -12.64
CA ASP A 189 -5.80 -5.63 -12.51
C ASP A 189 -5.21 -6.46 -13.64
N LEU A 190 -4.51 -5.84 -14.57
CA LEU A 190 -3.88 -6.53 -15.69
C LEU A 190 -2.64 -7.34 -15.26
N GLU A 191 -2.14 -7.12 -14.05
CA GLU A 191 -1.04 -7.90 -13.45
C GLU A 191 -1.55 -8.93 -12.42
N LEU A 192 -2.71 -9.56 -12.68
CA LEU A 192 -3.33 -10.56 -11.78
C LEU A 192 -2.39 -11.70 -11.40
N ASP A 193 -1.51 -12.11 -12.29
CA ASP A 193 -0.57 -13.21 -12.00
C ASP A 193 0.50 -12.75 -11.00
N LEU A 194 0.94 -11.50 -11.04
CA LEU A 194 1.81 -10.91 -10.02
C LEU A 194 1.10 -10.89 -8.65
N ARG A 195 -0.15 -10.47 -8.62
CA ARG A 195 -0.95 -10.48 -7.38
C ARG A 195 -1.08 -11.89 -6.80
N LYS A 196 -1.48 -12.86 -7.60
CA LYS A 196 -1.58 -14.27 -7.17
C LYS A 196 -0.25 -14.81 -6.68
N HIS A 197 0.84 -14.43 -7.33
CA HIS A 197 2.19 -14.80 -6.90
C HIS A 197 2.47 -14.23 -5.51
N ILE A 198 2.25 -12.94 -5.30
CA ILE A 198 2.46 -12.29 -3.99
C ILE A 198 1.60 -12.93 -2.90
N GLU A 199 0.32 -13.18 -3.16
CA GLU A 199 -0.59 -13.79 -2.18
C GLU A 199 -0.14 -15.20 -1.73
N ARG A 200 0.60 -15.94 -2.58
CA ARG A 200 1.12 -17.27 -2.28
C ARG A 200 2.43 -17.27 -1.48
N MET A 201 3.15 -16.16 -1.45
CA MET A 201 4.51 -16.13 -0.83
C MET A 201 4.50 -16.41 0.66
N GLU A 202 3.43 -16.08 1.38
CA GLU A 202 3.31 -16.41 2.80
C GLU A 202 3.31 -17.94 3.02
N GLU A 203 2.57 -18.69 2.22
CA GLU A 203 2.54 -20.15 2.30
C GLU A 203 3.90 -20.77 1.93
N VAL A 204 4.55 -20.24 0.89
CA VAL A 204 5.90 -20.66 0.50
C VAL A 204 6.88 -20.43 1.64
N TYR A 205 6.82 -19.26 2.28
CA TYR A 205 7.65 -18.95 3.45
C TYR A 205 7.35 -19.90 4.62
N ALA A 206 6.09 -20.13 4.95
CA ALA A 206 5.70 -21.00 6.07
C ALA A 206 6.27 -22.42 5.92
N ASN A 207 6.39 -22.90 4.69
CA ASN A 207 6.95 -24.22 4.36
C ASN A 207 8.48 -24.20 4.15
N SER A 208 9.14 -23.05 4.31
CA SER A 208 10.59 -22.89 4.19
C SER A 208 11.28 -22.93 5.56
N SER A 209 12.61 -22.95 5.57
CA SER A 209 13.44 -22.78 6.78
C SER A 209 13.97 -21.35 6.92
N ALA A 210 13.50 -20.40 6.13
CA ALA A 210 14.00 -19.03 6.14
C ALA A 210 13.75 -18.35 7.52
N PRO A 211 14.74 -17.65 8.09
CA PRO A 211 14.59 -16.98 9.38
C PRO A 211 13.62 -15.79 9.32
N PHE A 212 12.82 -15.59 10.36
CA PHE A 212 11.79 -14.53 10.41
C PHE A 212 12.37 -13.14 10.13
N LEU A 213 13.37 -12.71 10.90
CA LEU A 213 13.91 -11.35 10.77
C LEU A 213 14.51 -11.08 9.37
N ARG A 214 15.20 -12.05 8.78
CA ARG A 214 15.74 -11.90 7.42
C ARG A 214 14.67 -11.82 6.33
N THR A 215 13.50 -12.37 6.62
CA THR A 215 12.41 -12.43 5.65
C THR A 215 11.51 -11.21 5.73
N PHE A 216 11.25 -10.70 6.93
CA PHE A 216 10.27 -9.65 7.15
C PHE A 216 10.88 -8.31 7.57
N THR A 217 12.20 -8.20 7.66
CA THR A 217 12.86 -6.93 8.01
C THR A 217 14.04 -6.66 7.10
N MET A 218 14.33 -5.38 6.89
CA MET A 218 15.58 -4.93 6.28
C MET A 218 16.42 -4.28 7.37
N LEU A 219 17.50 -4.94 7.76
CA LEU A 219 18.44 -4.40 8.72
C LEU A 219 19.72 -4.01 7.99
N ASP A 220 20.11 -2.75 8.11
CA ASP A 220 21.46 -2.33 7.77
C ASP A 220 22.46 -3.15 8.59
N GLY A 221 23.33 -3.93 7.91
CA GLY A 221 24.33 -4.77 8.57
C GLY A 221 23.91 -6.22 8.87
N LEU A 222 22.63 -6.59 8.77
CA LEU A 222 22.28 -7.97 8.46
C LEU A 222 22.32 -8.08 6.95
N ASP A 223 23.27 -8.89 6.43
CA ASP A 223 23.46 -9.15 5.00
C ASP A 223 22.26 -8.70 4.16
N GLU A 224 22.38 -7.60 3.40
CA GLU A 224 21.30 -6.98 2.61
C GLU A 224 20.62 -7.94 1.63
N LYS A 225 21.21 -9.12 1.46
CA LYS A 225 20.59 -10.21 0.73
C LYS A 225 19.53 -10.84 1.61
N ALA A 226 18.28 -10.35 1.40
CA ALA A 226 17.10 -11.10 1.80
C ALA A 226 17.36 -12.59 1.63
N ALA A 227 16.96 -13.40 2.60
CA ALA A 227 16.90 -14.84 2.38
C ALA A 227 15.92 -15.06 1.23
N ARG A 228 16.43 -15.18 0.00
CA ARG A 228 15.59 -15.46 -1.16
C ARG A 228 14.92 -16.78 -0.94
N LEU A 229 13.61 -16.78 -0.96
CA LEU A 229 12.84 -18.00 -0.92
C LEU A 229 13.14 -18.82 -2.16
N LYS A 230 13.24 -20.12 -1.98
CA LYS A 230 13.52 -21.05 -3.08
C LYS A 230 12.29 -21.91 -3.34
N ASP A 231 12.11 -22.28 -4.61
CA ASP A 231 11.13 -23.29 -5.00
C ASP A 231 11.57 -24.70 -4.52
N ALA A 232 10.72 -25.69 -4.76
CA ALA A 232 11.02 -27.08 -4.41
C ALA A 232 12.23 -27.67 -5.15
N LYS A 233 12.71 -27.01 -6.22
CA LYS A 233 13.90 -27.38 -7.01
C LYS A 233 15.15 -26.64 -6.57
N GLY A 234 15.03 -25.71 -5.61
CA GLY A 234 16.15 -24.90 -5.09
C GLY A 234 16.43 -23.63 -5.92
N ASN A 235 15.59 -23.26 -6.89
CA ASN A 235 15.72 -22.01 -7.62
C ASN A 235 15.18 -20.85 -6.81
N ASP A 236 15.81 -19.67 -6.89
CA ASP A 236 15.30 -18.46 -6.27
C ASP A 236 13.92 -18.10 -6.85
N LEU A 237 12.95 -17.84 -5.98
CA LEU A 237 11.65 -17.35 -6.38
C LEU A 237 11.77 -15.86 -6.75
N PRO A 238 11.17 -15.44 -7.87
CA PRO A 238 11.11 -14.03 -8.20
C PRO A 238 10.20 -13.29 -7.20
N THR A 239 10.45 -11.99 -7.03
CA THR A 239 9.54 -11.09 -6.28
C THR A 239 9.25 -11.56 -4.85
N CYS A 240 10.30 -11.86 -4.08
CA CYS A 240 10.18 -12.27 -2.67
C CYS A 240 11.13 -11.48 -1.76
N ASP A 241 11.29 -10.18 -2.04
CA ASP A 241 11.99 -9.28 -1.15
C ASP A 241 11.19 -9.01 0.14
N GLN A 242 11.82 -8.43 1.14
CA GLN A 242 11.19 -8.21 2.45
C GLN A 242 9.91 -7.36 2.38
N PRO A 243 9.81 -6.28 1.58
CA PRO A 243 8.57 -5.55 1.40
C PRO A 243 7.42 -6.41 0.87
N VAL A 244 7.68 -7.27 -0.10
CA VAL A 244 6.69 -8.21 -0.63
C VAL A 244 6.30 -9.23 0.43
N MET A 245 7.27 -9.73 1.22
CA MET A 245 6.99 -10.66 2.31
C MET A 245 6.11 -10.03 3.41
N TYR A 246 6.34 -8.78 3.76
CA TYR A 246 5.42 -8.05 4.64
C TYR A 246 4.02 -7.94 4.03
N ALA A 247 3.93 -7.56 2.76
CA ALA A 247 2.65 -7.40 2.07
C ALA A 247 1.85 -8.71 2.00
N THR A 248 2.49 -9.84 1.68
CA THR A 248 1.82 -11.16 1.62
C THR A 248 1.29 -11.58 2.99
N ALA A 249 2.06 -11.33 4.07
CA ALA A 249 1.61 -11.58 5.43
C ALA A 249 0.38 -10.72 5.80
N MET A 250 0.40 -9.43 5.45
CA MET A 250 -0.73 -8.52 5.68
C MET A 250 -1.97 -8.91 4.87
N LEU A 251 -1.82 -9.34 3.61
CA LEU A 251 -2.93 -9.86 2.79
C LEU A 251 -3.56 -11.10 3.42
N LYS A 252 -2.72 -12.02 3.94
CA LYS A 252 -3.21 -13.19 4.67
C LYS A 252 -3.99 -12.77 5.93
N LEU A 253 -3.44 -11.89 6.75
CA LEU A 253 -4.10 -11.43 7.98
C LEU A 253 -5.43 -10.71 7.66
N ARG A 254 -5.44 -9.85 6.64
CA ARG A 254 -6.68 -9.23 6.14
C ARG A 254 -7.72 -10.28 5.78
N LYS A 255 -7.35 -11.27 4.99
CA LYS A 255 -8.24 -12.35 4.54
C LYS A 255 -8.80 -13.16 5.72
N ASP A 256 -7.96 -13.50 6.69
CA ASP A 256 -8.31 -14.45 7.76
C ASP A 256 -9.05 -13.76 8.93
N TYR A 257 -8.93 -12.44 9.12
CA TYR A 257 -9.36 -11.74 10.33
C TYR A 257 -10.34 -10.58 10.13
N GLY A 258 -11.09 -10.57 9.04
CA GLY A 258 -12.23 -9.64 8.89
C GLY A 258 -12.06 -8.56 7.85
N GLY A 259 -11.18 -8.74 6.88
CA GLY A 259 -11.06 -7.85 5.73
C GLY A 259 -10.65 -6.43 6.12
N ASP A 260 -11.33 -5.45 5.55
CA ASP A 260 -11.02 -4.03 5.75
C ASP A 260 -11.29 -3.54 7.16
N VAL A 261 -12.18 -4.21 7.91
CA VAL A 261 -12.40 -3.90 9.34
C VAL A 261 -11.13 -4.20 10.15
N TRP A 262 -10.46 -5.32 9.86
CA TRP A 262 -9.18 -5.66 10.46
C TRP A 262 -8.10 -4.63 10.07
N VAL A 263 -8.02 -4.26 8.79
CA VAL A 263 -7.06 -3.26 8.28
C VAL A 263 -7.20 -1.94 9.02
N LYS A 264 -8.43 -1.44 9.15
CA LYS A 264 -8.72 -0.18 9.85
C LYS A 264 -8.31 -0.22 11.33
N LYS A 265 -8.63 -1.31 12.03
CA LYS A 265 -8.21 -1.50 13.43
C LYS A 265 -6.70 -1.60 13.56
N PHE A 266 -6.04 -2.32 12.65
CA PHE A 266 -4.58 -2.45 12.63
C PHE A 266 -3.89 -1.09 12.51
N PHE A 267 -4.26 -0.27 11.54
CA PHE A 267 -3.66 1.05 11.36
C PHE A 267 -4.04 2.03 12.49
N SER A 268 -5.23 1.90 13.06
CA SER A 268 -5.61 2.67 14.25
C SER A 268 -4.71 2.35 15.45
N ALA A 269 -4.35 1.09 15.64
CA ALA A 269 -3.41 0.66 16.67
C ALA A 269 -1.98 1.14 16.35
N LEU A 270 -1.51 0.93 15.11
CA LEU A 270 -0.19 1.33 14.65
C LEU A 270 0.03 2.85 14.77
N ALA A 271 -1.03 3.63 14.65
CA ALA A 271 -1.00 5.08 14.84
C ALA A 271 -0.57 5.52 16.26
N LYS A 272 -0.73 4.65 17.25
CA LYS A 272 -0.33 4.87 18.65
C LYS A 272 1.08 4.36 18.93
N CYS A 273 1.68 3.62 17.99
CA CYS A 273 3.03 3.07 18.16
C CYS A 273 4.06 4.20 18.14
N PRO A 274 5.03 4.20 19.09
CA PRO A 274 6.11 5.17 19.09
C PRO A 274 7.03 4.98 17.88
N GLU A 275 7.88 5.95 17.63
CA GLU A 275 8.89 5.84 16.57
C GLU A 275 9.89 4.74 16.90
N ILE A 276 10.00 3.74 16.02
CA ILE A 276 10.98 2.67 16.11
C ILE A 276 11.89 2.75 14.88
N LYS A 277 13.17 3.07 15.11
CA LYS A 277 14.20 3.03 14.06
C LYS A 277 15.04 1.79 14.25
N PRO A 278 14.85 0.72 13.46
CA PRO A 278 15.67 -0.48 13.59
C PRO A 278 17.09 -0.17 13.12
N THR A 279 18.04 -0.28 14.04
CA THR A 279 19.49 -0.13 13.81
C THR A 279 20.25 -1.41 14.09
N ASP A 280 19.60 -2.37 14.74
CA ASP A 280 20.16 -3.65 15.15
C ASP A 280 19.06 -4.72 15.25
N LYS A 281 19.46 -5.96 15.54
CA LYS A 281 18.54 -7.09 15.70
C LYS A 281 17.48 -6.84 16.79
N ALA A 282 17.84 -6.19 17.90
CA ALA A 282 16.92 -5.97 19.00
C ALA A 282 15.84 -4.93 18.64
N SER A 283 16.20 -3.83 17.99
CA SER A 283 15.26 -2.83 17.52
C SER A 283 14.35 -3.33 16.40
N ALA A 284 14.87 -4.20 15.50
CA ALA A 284 14.04 -4.85 14.49
C ALA A 284 13.03 -5.82 15.13
N GLN A 285 13.46 -6.54 16.17
CA GLN A 285 12.57 -7.44 16.91
C GLN A 285 11.46 -6.66 17.64
N ARG A 286 11.77 -5.48 18.21
CA ARG A 286 10.78 -4.57 18.79
C ARG A 286 9.77 -4.08 17.74
N GLN A 287 10.23 -3.75 16.54
CA GLN A 287 9.33 -3.36 15.44
C GLN A 287 8.38 -4.49 15.04
N CYS A 288 8.90 -5.73 14.94
CA CYS A 288 8.06 -6.90 14.68
C CYS A 288 7.10 -7.20 15.85
N LEU A 289 7.51 -6.95 17.08
CA LEU A 289 6.63 -7.07 18.24
C LEU A 289 5.49 -6.05 18.18
N ALA A 290 5.75 -4.80 17.79
CA ALA A 290 4.69 -3.80 17.56
C ALA A 290 3.73 -4.27 16.46
N TRP A 291 4.24 -4.84 15.37
CA TRP A 291 3.41 -5.42 14.30
C TRP A 291 2.51 -6.55 14.83
N LEU A 292 3.04 -7.49 15.62
CA LEU A 292 2.28 -8.57 16.25
C LEU A 292 1.20 -8.03 17.21
N ILE A 293 1.53 -7.03 18.04
CA ILE A 293 0.57 -6.39 18.97
C ILE A 293 -0.58 -5.76 18.19
N CYS A 294 -0.27 -4.92 17.19
CA CYS A 294 -1.29 -4.28 16.36
C CYS A 294 -2.18 -5.28 15.63
N SER A 295 -1.57 -6.35 15.10
CA SER A 295 -2.29 -7.41 14.39
C SER A 295 -3.21 -8.20 15.31
N SER A 296 -2.75 -8.55 16.53
CA SER A 296 -3.54 -9.26 17.53
C SER A 296 -4.71 -8.42 18.02
N HIS A 297 -4.48 -7.13 18.28
CA HIS A 297 -5.56 -6.20 18.63
C HIS A 297 -6.61 -6.10 17.51
N ALA A 298 -6.17 -5.91 16.26
CA ALA A 298 -7.08 -5.83 15.12
C ALA A 298 -7.92 -7.10 14.93
N ALA A 299 -7.32 -8.27 15.23
CA ALA A 299 -8.00 -9.57 15.17
C ALA A 299 -8.87 -9.86 16.41
N GLY A 300 -8.74 -9.08 17.49
CA GLY A 300 -9.41 -9.32 18.76
C GLY A 300 -8.98 -10.62 19.45
N ARG A 301 -7.74 -11.10 19.18
CA ARG A 301 -7.21 -12.37 19.70
C ARG A 301 -5.69 -12.45 19.60
N ASP A 302 -5.12 -13.37 20.39
CA ASP A 302 -3.69 -13.71 20.32
C ASP A 302 -3.31 -14.29 18.95
N LEU A 303 -2.37 -13.64 18.24
CA LEU A 303 -1.81 -14.10 16.98
C LEU A 303 -0.41 -14.69 17.11
N THR A 304 0.09 -14.98 18.33
CA THR A 304 1.36 -15.68 18.49
C THR A 304 1.41 -17.04 17.76
N PRO A 305 0.31 -17.81 17.60
CA PRO A 305 0.35 -19.02 16.77
C PRO A 305 0.73 -18.72 15.30
N ILE A 306 0.32 -17.59 14.76
CA ILE A 306 0.71 -17.21 13.39
C ILE A 306 2.14 -16.69 13.35
N PHE A 307 2.45 -15.69 14.18
CA PHE A 307 3.77 -15.06 14.14
C PHE A 307 4.89 -15.97 14.63
N CYS A 308 4.67 -16.72 15.72
CA CYS A 308 5.72 -17.51 16.35
C CYS A 308 5.77 -18.95 15.86
N ASP A 309 4.62 -19.62 15.71
CA ASP A 309 4.62 -21.05 15.39
C ASP A 309 4.63 -21.25 13.87
N ARG A 310 3.91 -20.43 13.10
CA ARG A 310 3.90 -20.51 11.64
C ARG A 310 5.03 -19.70 10.99
N TRP A 311 5.26 -18.43 11.43
CA TRP A 311 6.28 -17.56 10.83
C TRP A 311 7.61 -17.56 11.60
N ARG A 312 7.71 -18.28 12.70
CA ARG A 312 8.95 -18.49 13.47
C ARG A 312 9.53 -17.22 14.09
N MET A 313 8.68 -16.23 14.42
CA MET A 313 9.09 -15.08 15.22
C MET A 313 9.50 -15.53 16.62
N GLU A 314 10.67 -15.14 17.05
CA GLU A 314 11.16 -15.45 18.39
C GLU A 314 10.52 -14.52 19.43
N LEU A 315 9.88 -15.10 20.43
CA LEU A 315 9.42 -14.43 21.65
C LEU A 315 9.91 -15.22 22.85
N ASP A 316 10.29 -14.52 23.91
CA ASP A 316 10.58 -15.17 25.18
C ASP A 316 9.29 -15.68 25.87
N LYS A 317 9.49 -16.44 26.95
CA LYS A 317 8.36 -17.04 27.68
C LYS A 317 7.43 -15.97 28.28
N ALA A 318 8.00 -14.90 28.84
CA ALA A 318 7.22 -13.84 29.49
C ALA A 318 6.35 -13.10 28.48
N GLN A 319 6.90 -12.80 27.29
CA GLN A 319 6.17 -12.21 26.17
C GLN A 319 5.03 -13.14 25.71
N ARG A 320 5.30 -14.43 25.47
CA ARG A 320 4.25 -15.41 25.07
C ARG A 320 3.15 -15.53 26.12
N ASP A 321 3.51 -15.60 27.42
CA ASP A 321 2.54 -15.68 28.51
C ASP A 321 1.70 -14.40 28.61
N TRP A 322 2.28 -13.23 28.32
CA TRP A 322 1.56 -11.97 28.26
C TRP A 322 0.52 -11.97 27.14
N PHE A 323 0.88 -12.40 25.90
CA PHE A 323 -0.04 -12.50 24.78
C PHE A 323 -1.25 -13.40 25.06
N LYS A 324 -1.00 -14.55 25.69
CA LYS A 324 -2.04 -15.53 26.05
C LYS A 324 -3.03 -15.03 27.10
N LYS A 325 -2.59 -14.18 28.03
CA LYS A 325 -3.39 -13.71 29.16
C LYS A 325 -4.14 -12.41 28.86
N ARG A 326 -3.76 -11.72 27.79
CA ARG A 326 -4.33 -10.40 27.48
C ARG A 326 -5.76 -10.52 26.95
N ASP A 327 -6.63 -9.61 27.43
CA ASP A 327 -7.89 -9.32 26.75
C ASP A 327 -7.63 -8.42 25.53
N TRP A 328 -7.78 -9.00 24.35
CA TRP A 328 -7.54 -8.33 23.07
C TRP A 328 -8.71 -7.46 22.60
N SER A 329 -9.84 -7.45 23.32
CA SER A 329 -10.92 -6.49 23.10
C SER A 329 -10.57 -5.10 23.64
N ASP A 330 -9.65 -5.01 24.61
CA ASP A 330 -9.13 -3.76 25.15
C ASP A 330 -8.16 -3.09 24.18
N ALA A 331 -8.48 -1.85 23.78
CA ALA A 331 -7.70 -1.03 22.87
C ALA A 331 -6.59 -0.24 23.58
N ASP A 332 -6.50 -0.30 24.89
CA ASP A 332 -5.53 0.44 25.68
C ASP A 332 -4.30 -0.43 25.94
N PHE A 333 -3.22 -0.19 25.18
CA PHE A 333 -1.91 -0.78 25.43
C PHE A 333 -0.84 0.31 25.43
N ASP A 334 -0.04 0.23 26.49
CA ASP A 334 1.12 1.09 26.68
C ASP A 334 2.31 0.51 25.87
N PHE A 335 2.49 0.98 24.64
CA PHE A 335 3.59 0.59 23.80
C PHE A 335 4.96 0.85 24.44
N ASP A 336 5.12 1.95 25.19
CA ASP A 336 6.39 2.28 25.84
C ASP A 336 6.79 1.23 26.87
N LYS A 337 5.82 0.61 27.52
CA LYS A 337 6.05 -0.47 28.44
C LYS A 337 6.27 -1.82 27.76
N LEU A 338 5.60 -2.06 26.64
CA LEU A 338 5.62 -3.35 25.95
C LEU A 338 6.82 -3.53 25.03
N LEU A 339 7.39 -2.43 24.54
CA LEU A 339 8.51 -2.44 23.60
C LEU A 339 9.87 -2.19 24.29
N LYS A 340 9.90 -2.08 25.60
CA LYS A 340 11.14 -2.07 26.40
C LYS A 340 11.73 -3.46 26.50
#